data_d3dd921cac37f81c1fca7756d8f1fe4c
#
_entry.id   d3dd921cac37f81c1fca7756d8f1fe4c
#
_cell.length_a   1.000
_cell.length_b   1.000
_cell.length_c   1.000
_cell.angle_alpha   90.00
_cell.angle_beta   90.00
_cell.angle_gamma   90.00
#
_symmetry.space_group_name_H-M   'P 1'
#
loop_
_entity.id
_entity.type
_entity.pdbx_description
1 polymer ?
#
loop_
_entity_poly.entity_id
_entity_poly.type
_entity_poly.pdbx_seq_one_letter_code
_entity_poly.pdbx_strand_id
1 'polypeptide(L)'
;TMVSSGLGHATSFRGSDTLVVIPAARYFYGEPENEVVINSVNASEHSVSTTKIFTVGEKQMLIDWMNKFDKGILSVVMDTFDITKVAKPSEGGYCFDLKEQIMSRDGKLVIRPDSGDPVEIICGHGRTELSDNEKKAFYPEFYTKGLIECLWDIFGGTINEQGYKVLDP
;
A
#
# COMPACT_ATOMS: atom_id res chain seq x y z
N THR A 1 9.48 -18.11 17.69
CA THR A 1 8.85 -16.77 17.73
C THR A 1 8.18 -16.40 16.42
N MET A 2 8.90 -16.28 15.29
CA MET A 2 8.29 -15.97 13.96
C MET A 2 7.17 -16.97 13.59
N VAL A 3 7.44 -18.27 13.73
CA VAL A 3 6.45 -19.32 13.46
C VAL A 3 5.22 -19.19 14.37
N SER A 4 5.42 -19.01 15.67
CA SER A 4 4.30 -18.91 16.63
C SER A 4 3.44 -17.66 16.39
N SER A 5 4.07 -16.52 16.11
CA SER A 5 3.36 -15.29 15.78
C SER A 5 2.57 -15.42 14.46
N GLY A 6 3.21 -15.96 13.43
CA GLY A 6 2.56 -16.23 12.14
C GLY A 6 1.42 -17.23 12.23
N LEU A 7 1.54 -18.28 13.03
CA LEU A 7 0.46 -19.24 13.29
C LEU A 7 -0.73 -18.56 13.97
N GLY A 8 -0.47 -17.73 14.99
CA GLY A 8 -1.54 -16.97 15.66
C GLY A 8 -2.29 -16.06 14.67
N HIS A 9 -1.59 -15.40 13.75
CA HIS A 9 -2.22 -14.62 12.69
C HIS A 9 -3.05 -15.52 11.75
N ALA A 10 -2.49 -16.63 11.27
CA ALA A 10 -3.12 -17.50 10.29
C ALA A 10 -4.38 -18.22 10.81
N THR A 11 -4.58 -18.31 12.12
CA THR A 11 -5.82 -18.85 12.68
C THR A 11 -7.06 -17.98 12.41
N SER A 12 -6.84 -16.69 12.15
CA SER A 12 -7.92 -15.70 11.96
C SER A 12 -7.85 -14.99 10.60
N PHE A 13 -6.66 -14.89 10.00
CA PHE A 13 -6.41 -14.15 8.76
C PHE A 13 -5.61 -15.01 7.78
N ARG A 14 -6.06 -15.05 6.52
CA ARG A 14 -5.38 -15.80 5.46
C ARG A 14 -4.36 -15.00 4.67
N GLY A 15 -4.33 -13.67 4.81
CA GLY A 15 -3.36 -12.82 4.13
C GLY A 15 -2.03 -12.79 4.90
N SER A 16 -0.95 -13.33 4.34
CA SER A 16 0.37 -13.32 4.96
C SER A 16 1.47 -13.68 3.96
N ASP A 17 2.64 -13.04 4.11
CA ASP A 17 3.86 -13.36 3.37
C ASP A 17 4.79 -14.29 4.16
N THR A 18 4.40 -14.72 5.35
CA THR A 18 5.22 -15.55 6.26
C THR A 18 5.14 -17.03 5.88
N LEU A 19 5.84 -17.46 4.84
CA LEU A 19 5.78 -18.81 4.27
C LEU A 19 6.02 -19.94 5.26
N VAL A 20 6.83 -19.72 6.31
CA VAL A 20 7.11 -20.73 7.34
C VAL A 20 5.87 -21.15 8.15
N VAL A 21 4.78 -20.40 8.05
CA VAL A 21 3.50 -20.74 8.67
C VAL A 21 2.87 -21.97 8.01
N ILE A 22 3.06 -22.17 6.71
CA ILE A 22 2.44 -23.29 5.97
C ILE A 22 2.84 -24.65 6.54
N PRO A 23 4.15 -25.03 6.57
CA PRO A 23 4.54 -26.32 7.14
C PRO A 23 4.22 -26.41 8.63
N ALA A 24 4.26 -25.29 9.37
CA ALA A 24 3.95 -25.28 10.79
C ALA A 24 2.45 -25.50 11.06
N ALA A 25 1.54 -24.91 10.29
CA ALA A 25 0.11 -25.15 10.40
C ALA A 25 -0.24 -26.62 10.12
N ARG A 26 0.39 -27.21 9.09
CA ARG A 26 0.25 -28.63 8.78
C ARG A 26 0.72 -29.53 9.91
N TYR A 27 1.89 -29.23 10.48
CA TYR A 27 2.48 -30.01 11.55
C TYR A 27 1.73 -29.91 12.89
N PHE A 28 1.37 -28.68 13.30
CA PHE A 28 0.78 -28.46 14.63
C PHE A 28 -0.75 -28.52 14.65
N TYR A 29 -1.42 -28.16 13.54
CA TYR A 29 -2.88 -28.09 13.46
C TYR A 29 -3.49 -29.11 12.51
N GLY A 30 -2.66 -29.90 11.84
CA GLY A 30 -3.15 -30.95 10.93
C GLY A 30 -3.81 -30.42 9.66
N GLU A 31 -3.48 -29.21 9.24
CA GLU A 31 -4.03 -28.66 8.00
C GLU A 31 -3.71 -29.53 6.80
N PRO A 32 -4.69 -29.92 5.97
CA PRO A 32 -4.47 -30.77 4.81
C PRO A 32 -3.53 -30.13 3.79
N GLU A 33 -2.78 -30.95 3.06
CA GLU A 33 -1.84 -30.45 2.03
C GLU A 33 -2.52 -29.72 0.88
N ASN A 34 -3.75 -30.06 0.57
CA ASN A 34 -4.56 -29.46 -0.49
C ASN A 34 -5.32 -28.21 -0.04
N GLU A 35 -5.26 -27.84 1.25
CA GLU A 35 -5.89 -26.64 1.75
C GLU A 35 -4.95 -25.45 1.72
N VAL A 36 -5.53 -24.26 1.43
CA VAL A 36 -4.79 -23.01 1.43
C VAL A 36 -4.72 -22.45 2.84
N VAL A 37 -3.55 -22.51 3.45
CA VAL A 37 -3.30 -21.97 4.81
C VAL A 37 -3.26 -20.43 4.79
N ILE A 38 -2.44 -19.88 3.89
CA ILE A 38 -2.29 -18.44 3.71
C ILE A 38 -2.20 -18.08 2.23
N ASN A 39 -2.59 -16.85 1.91
CA ASN A 39 -2.46 -16.26 0.57
C ASN A 39 -1.59 -15.01 0.63
N SER A 40 -0.90 -14.72 -0.45
CA SER A 40 -0.21 -13.46 -0.66
C SER A 40 -0.55 -12.87 -2.03
N VAL A 41 -0.15 -11.62 -2.23
CA VAL A 41 -0.27 -10.88 -3.48
C VAL A 41 1.14 -10.51 -3.98
N ASN A 42 1.26 -10.06 -5.23
CA ASN A 42 2.51 -9.45 -5.67
C ASN A 42 2.77 -8.20 -4.83
N ALA A 43 3.83 -8.21 -4.05
CA ALA A 43 4.17 -7.13 -3.14
C ALA A 43 5.65 -6.79 -3.21
N SER A 44 5.95 -5.51 -3.04
CA SER A 44 7.33 -5.06 -2.91
C SER A 44 7.78 -5.08 -1.46
N GLU A 45 9.10 -5.08 -1.29
CA GLU A 45 9.77 -5.03 0.00
C GLU A 45 10.78 -3.86 -0.02
N HIS A 46 11.04 -3.23 1.14
CA HIS A 46 11.85 -2.01 1.23
C HIS A 46 13.24 -2.15 0.62
N SER A 47 13.96 -3.23 0.86
CA SER A 47 15.31 -3.40 0.33
C SER A 47 15.34 -3.42 -1.20
N VAL A 48 14.37 -4.09 -1.80
CA VAL A 48 14.22 -4.19 -3.26
C VAL A 48 13.75 -2.86 -3.85
N SER A 49 12.75 -2.22 -3.22
CA SER A 49 12.25 -0.91 -3.62
C SER A 49 13.35 0.13 -3.58
N THR A 50 14.05 0.24 -2.46
CA THR A 50 15.13 1.20 -2.26
C THR A 50 16.24 1.03 -3.30
N THR A 51 16.68 -0.21 -3.55
CA THR A 51 17.70 -0.50 -4.58
C THR A 51 17.23 -0.06 -5.97
N LYS A 52 15.98 -0.36 -6.33
CA LYS A 52 15.41 0.03 -7.62
C LYS A 52 15.27 1.55 -7.74
N ILE A 53 14.81 2.22 -6.67
CA ILE A 53 14.64 3.67 -6.64
C ILE A 53 15.97 4.40 -6.89
N PHE A 54 17.07 3.97 -6.27
CA PHE A 54 18.39 4.54 -6.51
C PHE A 54 18.89 4.34 -7.94
N THR A 55 18.37 3.35 -8.65
CA THR A 55 18.79 3.05 -10.02
C THR A 55 17.98 3.83 -11.06
N VAL A 56 16.65 3.89 -10.90
CA VAL A 56 15.74 4.44 -11.92
C VAL A 56 14.82 5.54 -11.41
N GLY A 57 14.81 5.83 -10.12
CA GLY A 57 13.87 6.74 -9.48
C GLY A 57 12.52 6.08 -9.12
N GLU A 58 11.82 6.66 -8.15
CA GLU A 58 10.62 6.06 -7.53
C GLU A 58 9.44 5.96 -8.50
N LYS A 59 9.18 7.01 -9.27
CA LYS A 59 8.10 7.00 -10.28
C LYS A 59 8.35 5.94 -11.36
N GLN A 60 9.60 5.83 -11.86
CA GLN A 60 9.94 4.82 -12.86
C GLN A 60 9.89 3.40 -12.29
N MET A 61 10.28 3.21 -11.03
CA MET A 61 10.12 1.93 -10.35
C MET A 61 8.64 1.49 -10.34
N LEU A 62 7.72 2.40 -10.02
CA LEU A 62 6.28 2.12 -10.01
C LEU A 62 5.80 1.71 -11.41
N ILE A 63 6.19 2.43 -12.46
CA ILE A 63 5.87 2.11 -13.86
C ILE A 63 6.38 0.72 -14.23
N ASP A 64 7.65 0.42 -13.94
CA ASP A 64 8.27 -0.86 -14.26
C ASP A 64 7.54 -2.04 -13.59
N TRP A 65 7.08 -1.85 -12.35
CA TRP A 65 6.38 -2.90 -11.63
C TRP A 65 4.95 -3.09 -12.12
N MET A 66 4.24 -2.02 -12.42
CA MET A 66 2.92 -2.11 -13.06
C MET A 66 3.00 -2.83 -14.42
N ASN A 67 4.05 -2.59 -15.20
CA ASN A 67 4.27 -3.27 -16.47
C ASN A 67 4.65 -4.74 -16.30
N LYS A 68 5.40 -5.08 -15.25
CA LYS A 68 5.80 -6.46 -14.96
C LYS A 68 4.66 -7.29 -14.37
N PHE A 69 3.84 -6.68 -13.54
CA PHE A 69 2.68 -7.29 -12.87
C PHE A 69 1.42 -6.56 -13.35
N ASP A 70 1.06 -6.80 -14.59
CA ASP A 70 0.00 -6.08 -15.31
C ASP A 70 -1.41 -6.44 -14.83
N LYS A 71 -1.56 -7.56 -14.10
CA LYS A 71 -2.84 -8.08 -13.61
C LYS A 71 -2.85 -8.34 -12.12
N GLY A 72 -4.06 -8.38 -11.58
CA GLY A 72 -4.30 -8.70 -10.17
C GLY A 72 -3.81 -7.62 -9.21
N ILE A 73 -3.69 -7.99 -7.94
CA ILE A 73 -3.26 -7.07 -6.89
C ILE A 73 -1.75 -6.91 -6.92
N LEU A 74 -1.29 -5.66 -6.96
CA LEU A 74 0.11 -5.27 -6.79
C LEU A 74 0.22 -4.31 -5.62
N SER A 75 0.89 -4.71 -4.55
CA SER A 75 1.16 -3.88 -3.38
C SER A 75 2.57 -3.32 -3.43
N VAL A 76 2.71 -2.00 -3.43
CA VAL A 76 4.00 -1.32 -3.56
C VAL A 76 4.29 -0.45 -2.35
N VAL A 77 5.45 -0.67 -1.72
CA VAL A 77 5.98 0.24 -0.69
C VAL A 77 6.38 1.54 -1.37
N MET A 78 5.78 2.64 -0.93
CA MET A 78 5.93 3.96 -1.56
C MET A 78 6.27 5.07 -0.57
N ASP A 79 6.79 4.72 0.60
CA ASP A 79 7.20 5.65 1.65
C ASP A 79 8.72 5.66 1.89
N THR A 80 9.50 5.16 0.95
CA THR A 80 10.98 5.14 1.04
C THR A 80 11.56 6.54 1.16
N PHE A 81 10.98 7.53 0.47
CA PHE A 81 11.42 8.92 0.56
C PHE A 81 10.30 9.84 1.06
N ASP A 82 9.26 10.03 0.29
CA ASP A 82 8.20 10.99 0.61
C ASP A 82 6.86 10.53 0.07
N ILE A 83 6.07 9.89 0.92
CA ILE A 83 4.71 9.43 0.59
C ILE A 83 3.81 10.58 0.14
N THR A 84 4.07 11.81 0.59
CA THR A 84 3.26 12.97 0.22
C THR A 84 3.41 13.30 -1.27
N LYS A 85 4.56 13.00 -1.87
CA LYS A 85 4.79 13.13 -3.30
C LYS A 85 4.01 12.09 -4.11
N VAL A 86 3.88 10.89 -3.56
CA VAL A 86 3.11 9.81 -4.20
C VAL A 86 1.64 10.19 -4.30
N ALA A 87 1.08 10.71 -3.22
CA ALA A 87 -0.34 10.98 -3.05
C ALA A 87 -0.77 12.43 -3.36
N LYS A 88 0.12 13.30 -3.87
CA LYS A 88 -0.25 14.68 -4.25
C LYS A 88 -1.28 14.67 -5.37
N PRO A 89 -2.47 15.32 -5.20
CA PRO A 89 -3.57 15.27 -6.17
C PRO A 89 -3.44 16.34 -7.28
N SER A 90 -2.21 16.55 -7.77
CA SER A 90 -1.91 17.49 -8.87
C SER A 90 -0.60 17.11 -9.55
N GLU A 91 -0.27 17.82 -10.61
CA GLU A 91 0.97 17.63 -11.39
C GLU A 91 2.21 17.46 -10.50
N GLY A 92 3.04 16.49 -10.83
CA GLY A 92 4.21 16.07 -10.06
C GLY A 92 3.92 15.05 -8.95
N GLY A 93 2.64 14.78 -8.63
CA GLY A 93 2.23 13.64 -7.81
C GLY A 93 2.25 12.34 -8.61
N TYR A 94 2.84 11.28 -8.08
CA TYR A 94 3.04 10.06 -8.89
C TYR A 94 1.71 9.39 -9.25
N CYS A 95 0.79 9.24 -8.31
CA CYS A 95 -0.51 8.68 -8.59
C CYS A 95 -1.34 9.56 -9.54
N PHE A 96 -1.21 10.89 -9.43
CA PHE A 96 -1.87 11.84 -10.33
C PHE A 96 -1.33 11.73 -11.75
N ASP A 97 -0.02 11.76 -11.91
CA ASP A 97 0.65 11.70 -13.22
C ASP A 97 0.47 10.34 -13.92
N LEU A 98 0.28 9.27 -13.15
CA LEU A 98 0.10 7.91 -13.64
C LEU A 98 -1.36 7.43 -13.60
N LYS A 99 -2.32 8.34 -13.37
CA LYS A 99 -3.74 8.01 -13.15
C LYS A 99 -4.29 7.10 -14.25
N GLU A 100 -4.12 7.47 -15.50
CA GLU A 100 -4.64 6.68 -16.63
C GLU A 100 -4.04 5.27 -16.68
N GLN A 101 -2.74 5.15 -16.44
CA GLN A 101 -2.06 3.86 -16.43
C GLN A 101 -2.54 3.00 -15.25
N ILE A 102 -2.73 3.59 -14.07
CA ILE A 102 -3.24 2.89 -12.88
C ILE A 102 -4.67 2.41 -13.13
N MET A 103 -5.55 3.27 -13.63
CA MET A 103 -6.97 2.97 -13.88
C MET A 103 -7.18 1.95 -15.01
N SER A 104 -6.24 1.84 -15.95
CA SER A 104 -6.32 0.88 -17.06
C SER A 104 -5.88 -0.54 -16.70
N ARG A 105 -5.38 -0.78 -15.47
CA ARG A 105 -4.91 -2.11 -15.04
C ARG A 105 -6.06 -3.10 -14.90
N ASP A 106 -5.80 -4.34 -15.26
CA ASP A 106 -6.67 -5.50 -14.92
C ASP A 106 -6.38 -5.97 -13.48
N GLY A 107 -6.68 -5.11 -12.50
CA GLY A 107 -6.42 -5.39 -11.09
C GLY A 107 -6.28 -4.12 -10.25
N LYS A 108 -5.75 -4.26 -9.03
CA LYS A 108 -5.62 -3.16 -8.07
C LYS A 108 -4.17 -2.82 -7.77
N LEU A 109 -3.88 -1.52 -7.71
CA LEU A 109 -2.64 -1.01 -7.16
C LEU A 109 -2.86 -0.61 -5.69
N VAL A 110 -2.09 -1.20 -4.78
CA VAL A 110 -2.11 -0.85 -3.37
C VAL A 110 -0.88 0.00 -3.06
N ILE A 111 -1.10 1.23 -2.67
CA ILE A 111 -0.05 2.11 -2.15
C ILE A 111 0.12 1.78 -0.67
N ARG A 112 1.30 1.26 -0.30
CA ARG A 112 1.59 0.80 1.06
C ARG A 112 2.53 1.79 1.78
N PRO A 113 2.01 2.62 2.69
CA PRO A 113 2.84 3.29 3.69
C PRO A 113 3.19 2.26 4.78
N ASP A 114 4.46 2.17 5.14
CA ASP A 114 4.97 1.18 6.10
C ASP A 114 5.65 1.86 7.31
N SER A 115 5.76 3.18 7.28
CA SER A 115 6.43 4.00 8.29
C SER A 115 5.47 5.01 8.94
N GLY A 116 5.77 5.41 10.17
CA GLY A 116 5.03 6.43 10.91
C GLY A 116 3.81 5.87 11.65
N ASP A 117 2.95 6.77 12.15
CA ASP A 117 1.69 6.38 12.77
C ASP A 117 0.67 6.02 11.68
N PRO A 118 0.18 4.77 11.63
CA PRO A 118 -0.69 4.33 10.56
C PRO A 118 -2.03 5.08 10.51
N VAL A 119 -2.55 5.52 11.66
CA VAL A 119 -3.81 6.27 11.70
C VAL A 119 -3.62 7.67 11.13
N GLU A 120 -2.56 8.38 11.55
CA GLU A 120 -2.25 9.71 11.03
C GLU A 120 -1.92 9.68 9.53
N ILE A 121 -1.17 8.69 9.07
CA ILE A 121 -0.82 8.56 7.64
C ILE A 121 -2.04 8.24 6.78
N ILE A 122 -2.92 7.35 7.23
CA ILE A 122 -4.07 6.88 6.43
C ILE A 122 -5.23 7.87 6.48
N CYS A 123 -5.54 8.39 7.67
CA CYS A 123 -6.72 9.22 7.90
C CYS A 123 -6.43 10.73 8.02
N GLY A 124 -5.15 11.11 8.07
CA GLY A 124 -4.74 12.45 8.45
C GLY A 124 -4.87 12.69 9.96
N HIS A 125 -4.15 13.68 10.46
CA HIS A 125 -4.28 14.10 11.83
C HIS A 125 -5.28 15.25 11.95
N GLY A 126 -6.03 15.31 13.06
CA GLY A 126 -7.01 16.36 13.30
C GLY A 126 -6.42 17.73 13.73
N ARG A 127 -5.09 17.91 13.64
CA ARG A 127 -4.41 19.16 14.01
C ARG A 127 -4.55 20.19 12.89
N THR A 128 -4.79 21.44 13.27
CA THR A 128 -4.85 22.58 12.34
C THR A 128 -3.47 23.13 11.98
N GLU A 129 -2.46 22.86 12.84
CA GLU A 129 -1.09 23.34 12.63
C GLU A 129 -0.17 22.18 12.29
N LEU A 130 0.60 22.37 11.24
CA LEU A 130 1.66 21.44 10.82
C LEU A 130 2.96 21.71 11.59
N SER A 131 3.67 20.65 11.93
CA SER A 131 5.03 20.74 12.46
C SER A 131 5.99 21.31 11.40
N ASP A 132 7.17 21.75 11.83
CA ASP A 132 8.16 22.30 10.89
C ASP A 132 8.71 21.26 9.89
N ASN A 133 8.67 19.98 10.23
CA ASN A 133 9.03 18.90 9.31
C ASN A 133 7.92 18.64 8.28
N GLU A 134 6.67 18.63 8.71
CA GLU A 134 5.51 18.44 7.82
C GLU A 134 5.37 19.58 6.81
N LYS A 135 5.67 20.83 7.20
CA LYS A 135 5.71 21.98 6.30
C LYS A 135 6.75 21.88 5.19
N LYS A 136 7.80 21.06 5.37
CA LYS A 136 8.84 20.82 4.38
C LYS A 136 8.54 19.68 3.42
N ALA A 137 7.47 18.92 3.65
CA ALA A 137 7.05 17.83 2.77
C ALA A 137 6.68 18.37 1.38
N PHE A 138 6.73 17.50 0.40
CA PHE A 138 6.39 17.85 -0.98
C PHE A 138 4.92 18.26 -1.14
N TYR A 139 4.03 17.70 -0.32
CA TYR A 139 2.61 18.06 -0.23
C TYR A 139 2.17 18.11 1.25
N PRO A 140 2.34 19.24 1.94
CA PRO A 140 2.06 19.36 3.38
C PRO A 140 0.62 19.06 3.78
N GLU A 141 -0.36 19.37 2.92
CA GLU A 141 -1.78 19.11 3.16
C GLU A 141 -2.10 17.61 3.31
N PHE A 142 -1.20 16.73 2.87
CA PHE A 142 -1.30 15.29 3.10
C PHE A 142 -1.51 14.94 4.58
N TYR A 143 -0.81 15.62 5.48
CA TYR A 143 -0.87 15.33 6.91
C TYR A 143 -2.22 15.69 7.55
N THR A 144 -2.94 16.62 6.98
CA THR A 144 -4.30 16.95 7.44
C THR A 144 -5.37 16.08 6.80
N LYS A 145 -5.17 15.68 5.55
CA LYS A 145 -6.12 14.88 4.76
C LYS A 145 -5.96 13.36 4.97
N GLY A 146 -4.74 12.90 5.05
CA GLY A 146 -4.39 11.48 5.01
C GLY A 146 -4.39 10.88 3.60
N LEU A 147 -3.78 9.70 3.49
CA LEU A 147 -3.58 9.01 2.22
C LEU A 147 -4.91 8.72 1.49
N ILE A 148 -5.93 8.25 2.21
CA ILE A 148 -7.21 7.86 1.59
C ILE A 148 -7.90 9.05 0.94
N GLU A 149 -7.94 10.20 1.62
CA GLU A 149 -8.58 11.39 1.05
C GLU A 149 -7.77 11.95 -0.13
N CYS A 150 -6.44 11.89 -0.08
CA CYS A 150 -5.59 12.27 -1.21
C CYS A 150 -5.82 11.35 -2.43
N LEU A 151 -5.95 10.05 -2.23
CA LEU A 151 -6.27 9.11 -3.31
C LEU A 151 -7.68 9.35 -3.85
N TRP A 152 -8.64 9.68 -2.98
CA TRP A 152 -9.98 10.09 -3.42
C TRP A 152 -9.94 11.33 -4.31
N ASP A 153 -9.16 12.34 -3.95
CA ASP A 153 -8.99 13.57 -4.74
C ASP A 153 -8.37 13.27 -6.13
N ILE A 154 -7.57 12.20 -6.24
CA ILE A 154 -6.95 11.79 -7.50
C ILE A 154 -7.91 10.95 -8.35
N PHE A 155 -8.44 9.87 -7.78
CA PHE A 155 -9.13 8.83 -8.54
C PHE A 155 -10.65 9.02 -8.55
N GLY A 156 -11.20 9.62 -7.50
CA GLY A 156 -12.64 9.67 -7.30
C GLY A 156 -13.19 8.36 -6.75
N GLY A 157 -14.44 8.10 -7.01
CA GLY A 157 -15.14 6.89 -6.58
C GLY A 157 -16.63 7.11 -6.42
N THR A 158 -17.27 6.26 -5.62
CA THR A 158 -18.71 6.31 -5.36
C THR A 158 -18.99 6.54 -3.87
N ILE A 159 -20.19 7.05 -3.58
CA ILE A 159 -20.71 7.09 -2.21
C ILE A 159 -21.64 5.89 -2.06
N ASN A 160 -21.38 5.04 -1.06
CA ASN A 160 -22.23 3.89 -0.81
C ASN A 160 -23.55 4.29 -0.09
N GLU A 161 -24.46 3.33 0.07
CA GLU A 161 -25.77 3.56 0.72
C GLU A 161 -25.66 4.05 2.17
N GLN A 162 -24.52 3.80 2.83
CA GLN A 162 -24.23 4.23 4.20
C GLN A 162 -23.58 5.62 4.27
N GLY A 163 -23.33 6.27 3.11
CA GLY A 163 -22.70 7.57 3.01
C GLY A 163 -21.18 7.57 3.03
N TYR A 164 -20.51 6.42 2.94
CA TYR A 164 -19.06 6.32 2.90
C TYR A 164 -18.52 6.46 1.48
N LYS A 165 -17.38 7.13 1.37
CA LYS A 165 -16.57 7.20 0.15
C LYS A 165 -15.93 5.83 -0.13
N VAL A 166 -16.13 5.30 -1.33
CA VAL A 166 -15.53 4.06 -1.83
C VAL A 166 -14.68 4.44 -3.03
N LEU A 167 -13.37 4.28 -2.91
CA LEU A 167 -12.44 4.54 -4.02
C LEU A 167 -12.82 3.69 -5.23
N ASP A 168 -12.62 4.24 -6.41
CA ASP A 168 -12.75 3.50 -7.66
C ASP A 168 -11.71 2.36 -7.69
N PRO A 169 -12.13 1.11 -7.99
CA PRO A 169 -11.28 -0.05 -7.86
C PRO A 169 -10.13 -0.09 -8.87
#